data_31e5633f090daa27c03f33df5c705717
#
_entry.id   31e5633f090daa27c03f33df5c705717
#
_cell.length_a   1.000
_cell.length_b   1.000
_cell.length_c   1.000
_cell.angle_alpha   90.00
_cell.angle_beta   90.00
_cell.angle_gamma   90.00
#
_symmetry.space_group_name_H-M   'P 1'
#
loop_
_entity.id
_entity.type
_entity.pdbx_description
1 polymer ?
#
loop_
_entity_poly.entity_id
_entity_poly.type
_entity_poly.pdbx_seq_one_letter_code
_entity_poly.pdbx_strand_id
1 'polypeptide(L)'
;MQRRKFTISLLSGAALSGLATPSAQAGSLLSSLSEGDAASGIRAALERGAESAVGLLGKTDGFLGNPKVKIPLPGVLKKAAKLLKATGQGKSVDELITAMNRAAEAAVPQAKELLVGAVKSMSVDDGRKILTGGDHSVTDFFSAKTREPLGVKFLPIVTQATEKVALAEKYNAVAGKAAGMGLLDKKDANVQEYVTGKALDGLYFMIGEEEKKIRKDPVGTGSDILKKVFGSLK
;
A
#
# COMPACT_ATOMS: atom_id res chain seq x y z
N MET A 1 -60.36 -62.71 -23.30
CA MET A 1 -60.75 -63.16 -21.94
C MET A 1 -60.31 -62.11 -20.95
N GLN A 2 -61.28 -61.45 -20.33
CA GLN A 2 -61.41 -60.96 -18.93
C GLN A 2 -60.26 -60.24 -18.35
N ARG A 3 -60.45 -58.91 -18.14
CA ARG A 3 -60.92 -58.19 -16.92
C ARG A 3 -59.95 -58.30 -15.77
N ARG A 4 -59.42 -57.18 -15.29
CA ARG A 4 -60.04 -56.39 -14.19
C ARG A 4 -59.33 -55.05 -13.95
N LYS A 5 -60.16 -54.04 -13.85
CA LYS A 5 -59.85 -52.70 -13.32
C LYS A 5 -59.47 -52.78 -11.84
N PHE A 6 -58.54 -52.00 -11.40
CA PHE A 6 -58.53 -51.45 -10.00
C PHE A 6 -58.06 -50.01 -10.01
N THR A 7 -58.98 -49.16 -9.74
CA THR A 7 -58.79 -47.77 -9.34
C THR A 7 -58.45 -47.73 -7.86
N ILE A 8 -57.40 -47.02 -7.46
CA ILE A 8 -57.29 -46.43 -6.13
C ILE A 8 -56.73 -45.07 -6.29
N SER A 9 -57.60 -44.10 -6.00
CA SER A 9 -57.22 -42.72 -5.61
C SER A 9 -56.60 -42.75 -4.24
N LEU A 10 -55.62 -41.84 -3.98
CA LEU A 10 -55.52 -41.10 -2.72
C LEU A 10 -54.27 -40.20 -2.75
N LEU A 11 -54.56 -38.95 -2.75
CA LEU A 11 -54.19 -37.88 -1.77
C LEU A 11 -52.73 -37.53 -1.69
N SER A 12 -52.48 -36.31 -2.16
CA SER A 12 -52.00 -35.14 -1.39
C SER A 12 -50.68 -35.29 -0.64
N GLY A 13 -49.74 -34.52 -1.06
CA GLY A 13 -48.53 -34.23 -0.30
C GLY A 13 -47.63 -33.26 -1.06
N ALA A 14 -48.07 -32.02 -1.27
CA ALA A 14 -47.19 -30.96 -1.72
C ALA A 14 -46.25 -30.60 -0.58
N ALA A 15 -45.02 -31.06 -0.67
CA ALA A 15 -43.93 -30.49 0.11
C ALA A 15 -43.01 -29.71 -0.87
N LEU A 16 -43.32 -28.44 -1.10
CA LEU A 16 -42.37 -27.48 -1.64
C LEU A 16 -41.34 -27.23 -0.58
N SER A 17 -40.28 -28.00 -0.60
CA SER A 17 -39.05 -27.61 0.09
C SER A 17 -38.38 -26.49 -0.71
N GLY A 18 -38.66 -25.25 -0.33
CA GLY A 18 -38.00 -24.09 -0.86
C GLY A 18 -36.51 -24.18 -0.54
N LEU A 19 -35.72 -24.43 -1.55
CA LEU A 19 -34.29 -24.13 -1.55
C LEU A 19 -34.15 -22.61 -1.50
N ALA A 20 -34.08 -22.07 -0.28
CA ALA A 20 -33.69 -20.68 -0.04
C ALA A 20 -32.24 -20.52 -0.51
N THR A 21 -32.07 -19.89 -1.67
CA THR A 21 -30.76 -19.49 -2.16
C THR A 21 -30.15 -18.45 -1.22
N PRO A 22 -28.91 -18.63 -0.76
CA PRO A 22 -28.28 -17.66 0.18
C PRO A 22 -27.95 -16.31 -0.45
N SER A 23 -28.27 -16.10 -1.73
CA SER A 23 -27.95 -14.87 -2.48
C SER A 23 -28.82 -13.65 -2.11
N ALA A 24 -29.97 -13.84 -1.43
CA ALA A 24 -30.87 -12.73 -1.09
C ALA A 24 -30.48 -11.96 0.19
N GLN A 25 -29.63 -12.54 1.04
CA GLN A 25 -29.26 -11.90 2.31
C GLN A 25 -28.08 -10.92 2.18
N ALA A 26 -27.18 -11.11 1.22
CA ALA A 26 -26.07 -10.19 1.00
C ALA A 26 -26.55 -8.79 0.50
N GLY A 27 -27.56 -8.78 -0.37
CA GLY A 27 -28.15 -7.52 -0.87
C GLY A 27 -28.92 -6.72 0.21
N SER A 28 -29.50 -7.42 1.20
CA SER A 28 -30.25 -6.79 2.29
C SER A 28 -29.36 -6.09 3.33
N LEU A 29 -28.13 -6.57 3.55
CA LEU A 29 -27.18 -5.97 4.49
C LEU A 29 -26.53 -4.70 3.94
N LEU A 30 -26.32 -4.61 2.63
CA LEU A 30 -25.85 -3.39 1.98
C LEU A 30 -26.91 -2.28 1.97
N SER A 31 -28.19 -2.65 1.81
CA SER A 31 -29.30 -1.68 1.86
C SER A 31 -29.60 -1.15 3.26
N SER A 32 -29.11 -1.81 4.30
CA SER A 32 -29.28 -1.38 5.70
C SER A 32 -28.13 -0.49 6.24
N LEU A 33 -27.00 -0.40 5.51
CA LEU A 33 -25.91 0.52 5.83
C LEU A 33 -26.23 1.88 5.21
N SER A 34 -26.29 2.93 6.05
CA SER A 34 -26.33 4.28 5.51
C SER A 34 -25.05 4.56 4.73
N GLU A 35 -25.12 5.39 3.68
CA GLU A 35 -23.92 5.82 2.93
C GLU A 35 -22.86 6.44 3.87
N GLY A 36 -23.30 7.04 4.98
CA GLY A 36 -22.45 7.60 6.03
C GLY A 36 -21.70 6.53 6.82
N ASP A 37 -22.33 5.39 7.15
CA ASP A 37 -21.68 4.30 7.88
C ASP A 37 -20.63 3.61 7.03
N ALA A 38 -20.94 3.37 5.74
CA ALA A 38 -19.99 2.82 4.79
C ALA A 38 -18.76 3.73 4.62
N ALA A 39 -18.96 5.02 4.44
CA ALA A 39 -17.89 6.01 4.33
C ALA A 39 -17.04 6.09 5.61
N SER A 40 -17.67 6.02 6.79
CA SER A 40 -16.98 6.00 8.09
C SER A 40 -16.10 4.75 8.25
N GLY A 41 -16.62 3.58 7.87
CA GLY A 41 -15.85 2.33 7.89
C GLY A 41 -14.62 2.37 6.99
N ILE A 42 -14.78 2.89 5.76
CA ILE A 42 -13.67 3.04 4.83
C ILE A 42 -12.60 3.98 5.40
N ARG A 43 -12.99 5.15 5.93
CA ARG A 43 -12.04 6.08 6.55
C ARG A 43 -11.26 5.42 7.67
N ALA A 44 -11.93 4.72 8.58
CA ALA A 44 -11.26 4.01 9.67
C ALA A 44 -10.27 2.95 9.17
N ALA A 45 -10.59 2.23 8.08
CA ALA A 45 -9.68 1.26 7.46
C ALA A 45 -8.45 1.93 6.87
N LEU A 46 -8.67 3.03 6.13
CA LEU A 46 -7.61 3.79 5.48
C LEU A 46 -6.64 4.41 6.51
N GLU A 47 -7.16 4.98 7.59
CA GLU A 47 -6.35 5.53 8.68
C GLU A 47 -5.48 4.44 9.31
N ARG A 48 -6.06 3.30 9.68
CA ARG A 48 -5.32 2.18 10.25
C ARG A 48 -4.26 1.62 9.30
N GLY A 49 -4.59 1.45 8.02
CA GLY A 49 -3.64 0.99 7.02
C GLY A 49 -2.48 1.95 6.84
N ALA A 50 -2.75 3.25 6.78
CA ALA A 50 -1.74 4.29 6.70
C ALA A 50 -0.85 4.33 7.95
N GLU A 51 -1.44 4.30 9.16
CA GLU A 51 -0.69 4.27 10.42
C GLU A 51 0.18 3.02 10.55
N SER A 52 -0.36 1.85 10.15
CA SER A 52 0.40 0.59 10.13
C SER A 52 1.61 0.69 9.21
N ALA A 53 1.43 1.17 7.97
CA ALA A 53 2.51 1.33 7.00
C ALA A 53 3.58 2.30 7.52
N VAL A 54 3.18 3.46 8.05
CA VAL A 54 4.11 4.45 8.66
C VAL A 54 4.84 3.85 9.86
N GLY A 55 4.15 3.15 10.75
CA GLY A 55 4.74 2.51 11.94
C GLY A 55 5.73 1.39 11.60
N LEU A 56 5.43 0.62 10.53
CA LEU A 56 6.32 -0.45 10.06
C LEU A 56 7.59 0.10 9.42
N LEU A 57 7.49 1.18 8.65
CA LEU A 57 8.59 1.75 7.89
C LEU A 57 9.40 2.79 8.66
N GLY A 58 8.77 3.55 9.58
CA GLY A 58 9.41 4.62 10.34
C GLY A 58 10.27 4.15 11.52
N LYS A 59 10.35 2.86 11.77
CA LYS A 59 11.22 2.27 12.81
C LYS A 59 12.57 1.85 12.22
N THR A 60 13.55 1.64 13.10
CA THR A 60 14.84 1.04 12.74
C THR A 60 14.62 -0.27 11.98
N ASP A 61 15.34 -0.43 10.88
CA ASP A 61 15.24 -1.56 9.96
C ASP A 61 13.89 -1.70 9.22
N GLY A 62 13.05 -0.67 9.26
CA GLY A 62 11.82 -0.62 8.48
C GLY A 62 12.05 -0.66 6.97
N PHE A 63 13.13 -0.01 6.50
CA PHE A 63 13.62 -0.09 5.13
C PHE A 63 14.84 -1.00 5.02
N LEU A 64 15.88 -0.76 5.81
CA LEU A 64 17.16 -1.48 5.68
C LEU A 64 17.00 -2.99 5.89
N GLY A 65 16.21 -3.39 6.87
CA GLY A 65 15.94 -4.79 7.22
C GLY A 65 14.79 -5.43 6.42
N ASN A 66 14.05 -4.66 5.63
CA ASN A 66 12.91 -5.16 4.89
C ASN A 66 13.24 -5.32 3.40
N PRO A 67 13.42 -6.55 2.89
CA PRO A 67 13.85 -6.80 1.51
C PRO A 67 12.84 -6.28 0.46
N LYS A 68 11.57 -6.09 0.82
CA LYS A 68 10.52 -5.59 -0.09
C LYS A 68 10.67 -4.12 -0.43
N VAL A 69 11.22 -3.32 0.48
CA VAL A 69 11.31 -1.85 0.36
C VAL A 69 12.73 -1.32 0.53
N LYS A 70 13.69 -2.16 0.86
CA LYS A 70 15.11 -1.77 0.99
C LYS A 70 15.57 -1.02 -0.24
N ILE A 71 16.14 0.16 -0.02
CA ILE A 71 16.64 1.06 -1.07
C ILE A 71 18.05 0.61 -1.49
N PRO A 72 18.21 0.04 -2.69
CA PRO A 72 19.52 -0.32 -3.24
C PRO A 72 20.15 0.89 -3.95
N LEU A 73 21.40 0.78 -4.34
CA LEU A 73 21.97 1.70 -5.32
C LEU A 73 21.28 1.55 -6.69
N PRO A 74 21.10 2.64 -7.46
CA PRO A 74 20.63 2.56 -8.85
C PRO A 74 21.44 1.61 -9.70
N GLY A 75 20.80 1.00 -10.72
CA GLY A 75 21.41 -0.04 -11.53
C GLY A 75 22.75 0.34 -12.15
N VAL A 76 22.86 1.55 -12.67
CA VAL A 76 24.06 2.10 -13.28
C VAL A 76 25.23 2.22 -12.30
N LEU A 77 24.97 2.45 -11.02
CA LEU A 77 25.99 2.58 -9.98
C LEU A 77 26.39 1.23 -9.35
N LYS A 78 25.64 0.15 -9.60
CA LYS A 78 25.96 -1.18 -9.06
C LYS A 78 27.32 -1.70 -9.53
N LYS A 79 27.71 -1.41 -10.79
CA LYS A 79 29.01 -1.79 -11.33
C LYS A 79 30.14 -1.05 -10.63
N ALA A 80 30.00 0.26 -10.43
CA ALA A 80 30.96 1.08 -9.69
C ALA A 80 31.07 0.61 -8.22
N ALA A 81 29.96 0.30 -7.58
CA ALA A 81 29.95 -0.25 -6.22
C ALA A 81 30.68 -1.60 -6.10
N LYS A 82 30.52 -2.49 -7.09
CA LYS A 82 31.26 -3.76 -7.14
C LYS A 82 32.76 -3.53 -7.23
N LEU A 83 33.20 -2.58 -8.07
CA LEU A 83 34.61 -2.24 -8.21
C LEU A 83 35.16 -1.66 -6.90
N LEU A 84 34.44 -0.73 -6.28
CA LEU A 84 34.81 -0.15 -4.97
C LEU A 84 34.96 -1.24 -3.89
N LYS A 85 34.05 -2.22 -3.87
CA LYS A 85 34.14 -3.37 -2.95
C LYS A 85 35.37 -4.23 -3.21
N ALA A 86 35.69 -4.48 -4.49
CA ALA A 86 36.88 -5.26 -4.88
C ALA A 86 38.22 -4.54 -4.55
N THR A 87 38.22 -3.20 -4.49
CA THR A 87 39.39 -2.37 -4.14
C THR A 87 39.44 -1.97 -2.64
N GLY A 88 38.70 -2.68 -1.79
CA GLY A 88 38.75 -2.46 -0.33
C GLY A 88 37.87 -1.33 0.19
N GLN A 89 37.09 -0.64 -0.65
CA GLN A 89 36.18 0.44 -0.26
C GLN A 89 34.73 -0.05 0.00
N GLY A 90 34.55 -1.35 0.24
CA GLY A 90 33.24 -1.97 0.49
C GLY A 90 32.49 -1.35 1.66
N LYS A 91 33.21 -1.00 2.74
CA LYS A 91 32.63 -0.35 3.93
C LYS A 91 31.93 0.95 3.58
N SER A 92 32.56 1.81 2.77
CA SER A 92 31.93 3.09 2.37
C SER A 92 30.69 2.91 1.50
N VAL A 93 30.64 1.86 0.67
CA VAL A 93 29.44 1.52 -0.12
C VAL A 93 28.29 1.08 0.82
N ASP A 94 28.60 0.25 1.80
CA ASP A 94 27.61 -0.26 2.74
C ASP A 94 27.12 0.86 3.70
N GLU A 95 27.99 1.80 4.09
CA GLU A 95 27.63 3.03 4.83
C GLU A 95 26.65 3.89 4.03
N LEU A 96 26.89 4.10 2.73
CA LEU A 96 25.95 4.85 1.88
C LEU A 96 24.59 4.17 1.81
N ILE A 97 24.54 2.86 1.54
CA ILE A 97 23.29 2.09 1.49
C ILE A 97 22.55 2.18 2.82
N THR A 98 23.28 2.08 3.93
CA THR A 98 22.71 2.20 5.27
C THR A 98 22.13 3.59 5.49
N ALA A 99 22.85 4.65 5.19
CA ALA A 99 22.40 6.03 5.35
C ALA A 99 21.17 6.35 4.49
N MET A 100 21.13 5.86 3.24
CA MET A 100 19.98 6.00 2.36
C MET A 100 18.70 5.40 2.99
N ASN A 101 18.79 4.21 3.54
CA ASN A 101 17.66 3.54 4.16
C ASN A 101 17.27 4.18 5.50
N ARG A 102 18.24 4.58 6.34
CA ARG A 102 17.98 5.33 7.59
C ARG A 102 17.34 6.68 7.32
N ALA A 103 17.73 7.36 6.25
CA ALA A 103 17.10 8.61 5.83
C ALA A 103 15.62 8.40 5.46
N ALA A 104 15.29 7.32 4.75
CA ALA A 104 13.90 6.95 4.44
C ALA A 104 13.10 6.63 5.71
N GLU A 105 13.67 5.86 6.64
CA GLU A 105 13.07 5.53 7.94
C GLU A 105 12.78 6.79 8.76
N ALA A 106 13.67 7.78 8.75
CA ALA A 106 13.50 9.03 9.46
C ALA A 106 12.45 9.95 8.81
N ALA A 107 12.29 9.90 7.48
CA ALA A 107 11.36 10.73 6.75
C ALA A 107 9.90 10.24 6.83
N VAL A 108 9.68 8.92 6.80
CA VAL A 108 8.32 8.32 6.73
C VAL A 108 7.37 8.75 7.85
N PRO A 109 7.75 8.95 9.11
CA PRO A 109 6.84 9.44 10.15
C PRO A 109 6.13 10.75 9.80
N GLN A 110 6.74 11.62 8.98
CA GLN A 110 6.12 12.86 8.51
C GLN A 110 4.92 12.63 7.57
N ALA A 111 4.75 11.41 7.06
CA ALA A 111 3.63 11.07 6.21
C ALA A 111 2.30 10.98 6.98
N LYS A 112 2.34 10.69 8.28
CA LYS A 112 1.14 10.40 9.08
C LYS A 112 0.07 11.49 8.94
N GLU A 113 0.45 12.75 9.16
CA GLU A 113 -0.49 13.87 9.14
C GLU A 113 -1.13 14.07 7.76
N LEU A 114 -0.35 13.98 6.68
CA LEU A 114 -0.84 14.15 5.32
C LEU A 114 -1.76 13.00 4.89
N LEU A 115 -1.42 11.76 5.26
CA LEU A 115 -2.25 10.60 4.98
C LEU A 115 -3.59 10.67 5.73
N VAL A 116 -3.56 10.98 7.03
CA VAL A 116 -4.78 11.18 7.83
C VAL A 116 -5.60 12.37 7.30
N GLY A 117 -4.96 13.46 6.92
CA GLY A 117 -5.61 14.61 6.28
C GLY A 117 -6.31 14.25 4.97
N ALA A 118 -5.67 13.44 4.13
CA ALA A 118 -6.26 12.95 2.89
C ALA A 118 -7.52 12.09 3.16
N VAL A 119 -7.49 11.23 4.18
CA VAL A 119 -8.66 10.44 4.58
C VAL A 119 -9.80 11.32 5.09
N LYS A 120 -9.50 12.30 5.94
CA LYS A 120 -10.51 13.23 6.48
C LYS A 120 -11.19 14.06 5.39
N SER A 121 -10.44 14.44 4.34
CA SER A 121 -10.96 15.19 3.19
C SER A 121 -11.56 14.31 2.08
N MET A 122 -11.64 12.99 2.30
CA MET A 122 -12.18 12.04 1.34
C MET A 122 -13.67 12.30 1.08
N SER A 123 -14.03 12.46 -0.21
CA SER A 123 -15.42 12.59 -0.65
C SER A 123 -16.14 11.23 -0.64
N VAL A 124 -17.47 11.25 -0.75
CA VAL A 124 -18.28 10.03 -0.93
C VAL A 124 -17.90 9.30 -2.22
N ASP A 125 -17.61 10.04 -3.28
CA ASP A 125 -17.20 9.47 -4.57
C ASP A 125 -15.81 8.81 -4.49
N ASP A 126 -14.87 9.39 -3.75
CA ASP A 126 -13.57 8.75 -3.47
C ASP A 126 -13.79 7.41 -2.75
N GLY A 127 -14.66 7.40 -1.73
CA GLY A 127 -15.00 6.18 -1.00
C GLY A 127 -15.63 5.11 -1.90
N ARG A 128 -16.54 5.51 -2.80
CA ARG A 128 -17.15 4.61 -3.78
C ARG A 128 -16.11 4.02 -4.74
N LYS A 129 -15.21 4.85 -5.28
CA LYS A 129 -14.11 4.41 -6.16
C LYS A 129 -13.18 3.42 -5.46
N ILE A 130 -12.89 3.64 -4.17
CA ILE A 130 -12.08 2.72 -3.37
C ILE A 130 -12.78 1.39 -3.18
N LEU A 131 -14.08 1.38 -2.89
CA LEU A 131 -14.85 0.14 -2.68
C LEU A 131 -14.98 -0.69 -3.95
N THR A 132 -15.32 -0.04 -5.07
CA THR A 132 -15.54 -0.70 -6.37
C THR A 132 -14.25 -0.90 -7.16
N GLY A 133 -13.16 -0.32 -6.71
CA GLY A 133 -11.85 -0.42 -7.35
C GLY A 133 -11.15 -1.73 -7.05
N GLY A 134 -10.07 -1.99 -7.81
CA GLY A 134 -9.21 -3.16 -7.63
C GLY A 134 -8.31 -3.08 -6.40
N ASP A 135 -7.37 -4.03 -6.31
CA ASP A 135 -6.47 -4.25 -5.18
C ASP A 135 -5.52 -3.07 -4.85
N HIS A 136 -5.50 -2.03 -5.67
CA HIS A 136 -4.62 -0.86 -5.53
C HIS A 136 -5.38 0.47 -5.39
N SER A 137 -6.71 0.45 -5.30
CA SER A 137 -7.53 1.68 -5.29
C SER A 137 -7.25 2.60 -4.09
N VAL A 138 -6.91 2.04 -2.93
CA VAL A 138 -6.46 2.80 -1.75
C VAL A 138 -5.09 3.42 -2.00
N THR A 139 -4.17 2.63 -2.54
CA THR A 139 -2.81 3.08 -2.86
C THR A 139 -2.83 4.21 -3.87
N ASP A 140 -3.65 4.10 -4.91
CA ASP A 140 -3.84 5.13 -5.94
C ASP A 140 -4.44 6.41 -5.35
N PHE A 141 -5.44 6.28 -4.49
CA PHE A 141 -6.03 7.42 -3.78
C PHE A 141 -4.99 8.18 -2.97
N PHE A 142 -4.23 7.50 -2.12
CA PHE A 142 -3.19 8.15 -1.31
C PHE A 142 -2.10 8.75 -2.16
N SER A 143 -1.60 8.03 -3.16
CA SER A 143 -0.54 8.51 -4.06
C SER A 143 -0.96 9.79 -4.78
N ALA A 144 -2.16 9.82 -5.35
CA ALA A 144 -2.67 10.98 -6.05
C ALA A 144 -2.81 12.23 -5.14
N LYS A 145 -3.17 12.04 -3.88
CA LYS A 145 -3.41 13.17 -2.94
C LYS A 145 -2.16 13.62 -2.19
N THR A 146 -1.19 12.74 -1.97
CA THR A 146 -0.13 12.99 -0.98
C THR A 146 1.30 12.85 -1.50
N ARG A 147 1.53 12.25 -2.69
CA ARG A 147 2.89 11.99 -3.19
C ARG A 147 3.73 13.27 -3.34
N GLU A 148 3.16 14.29 -3.95
CA GLU A 148 3.86 15.56 -4.17
C GLU A 148 4.17 16.28 -2.85
N PRO A 149 3.17 16.58 -1.97
CA PRO A 149 3.45 17.25 -0.71
C PRO A 149 4.34 16.43 0.23
N LEU A 150 4.30 15.09 0.17
CA LEU A 150 5.25 14.26 0.92
C LEU A 150 6.66 14.34 0.37
N GLY A 151 6.84 14.45 -0.94
CA GLY A 151 8.15 14.69 -1.55
C GLY A 151 8.82 15.95 -0.99
N VAL A 152 8.06 17.04 -0.89
CA VAL A 152 8.53 18.30 -0.31
C VAL A 152 8.90 18.15 1.17
N LYS A 153 8.14 17.37 1.96
CA LYS A 153 8.45 17.14 3.38
C LYS A 153 9.62 16.18 3.60
N PHE A 154 9.77 15.18 2.76
CA PHE A 154 10.81 14.15 2.92
C PHE A 154 12.20 14.66 2.52
N LEU A 155 12.26 15.45 1.44
CA LEU A 155 13.53 15.89 0.85
C LEU A 155 14.49 16.54 1.87
N PRO A 156 14.11 17.50 2.72
CA PRO A 156 15.03 18.11 3.68
C PRO A 156 15.54 17.10 4.73
N ILE A 157 14.72 16.15 5.16
CA ILE A 157 15.11 15.12 6.14
C ILE A 157 16.13 14.17 5.51
N VAL A 158 15.85 13.73 4.30
CA VAL A 158 16.74 12.85 3.52
C VAL A 158 18.06 13.58 3.24
N THR A 159 18.02 14.86 2.89
CA THR A 159 19.21 15.70 2.66
C THR A 159 20.07 15.73 3.91
N GLN A 160 19.52 16.10 5.06
CA GLN A 160 20.26 16.16 6.32
C GLN A 160 20.89 14.82 6.72
N ALA A 161 20.19 13.71 6.46
CA ALA A 161 20.68 12.38 6.79
C ALA A 161 21.80 11.89 5.85
N THR A 162 21.78 12.31 4.59
CA THR A 162 22.72 11.83 3.55
C THR A 162 23.95 12.74 3.39
N GLU A 163 23.86 14.04 3.69
CA GLU A 163 24.98 14.99 3.57
C GLU A 163 26.19 14.62 4.44
N LYS A 164 25.98 13.92 5.54
CA LYS A 164 27.04 13.46 6.44
C LYS A 164 27.85 12.30 5.91
N VAL A 165 27.46 11.74 4.77
CA VAL A 165 28.10 10.54 4.19
C VAL A 165 29.01 10.94 3.05
N ALA A 166 30.31 10.78 3.25
CA ALA A 166 31.34 11.18 2.26
C ALA A 166 31.12 10.60 0.84
N LEU A 167 30.48 9.45 0.73
CA LEU A 167 30.18 8.84 -0.57
C LEU A 167 28.97 9.45 -1.27
N ALA A 168 28.14 10.25 -0.59
CA ALA A 168 26.98 10.91 -1.20
C ALA A 168 27.40 11.91 -2.30
N GLU A 169 28.45 12.69 -2.08
CA GLU A 169 29.00 13.58 -3.09
C GLU A 169 29.51 12.83 -4.32
N LYS A 170 30.22 11.71 -4.09
CA LYS A 170 30.71 10.85 -5.18
C LYS A 170 29.54 10.23 -5.95
N TYR A 171 28.48 9.82 -5.25
CA TYR A 171 27.24 9.38 -5.90
C TYR A 171 26.71 10.47 -6.84
N ASN A 172 26.51 11.68 -6.33
CA ASN A 172 25.95 12.80 -7.08
C ASN A 172 26.80 13.15 -8.32
N ALA A 173 28.13 13.13 -8.19
CA ALA A 173 29.03 13.39 -9.30
C ALA A 173 28.92 12.33 -10.42
N VAL A 174 28.83 11.05 -10.08
CA VAL A 174 28.72 9.94 -11.06
C VAL A 174 27.31 9.87 -11.63
N ALA A 175 26.29 9.97 -10.79
CA ALA A 175 24.90 9.92 -11.20
C ALA A 175 24.50 11.12 -12.09
N GLY A 176 25.00 12.33 -11.76
CA GLY A 176 24.79 13.52 -12.60
C GLY A 176 25.40 13.37 -14.00
N LYS A 177 26.59 12.82 -14.13
CA LYS A 177 27.20 12.51 -15.44
C LYS A 177 26.37 11.47 -16.20
N ALA A 178 25.93 10.39 -15.54
CA ALA A 178 25.11 9.37 -16.14
C ALA A 178 23.76 9.92 -16.63
N ALA A 179 23.13 10.81 -15.86
CA ALA A 179 21.90 11.49 -16.25
C ALA A 179 22.12 12.45 -17.43
N GLY A 180 23.24 13.16 -17.48
CA GLY A 180 23.62 14.01 -18.62
C GLY A 180 23.81 13.23 -19.93
N MET A 181 24.18 11.94 -19.83
CA MET A 181 24.31 11.03 -20.96
C MET A 181 23.03 10.24 -21.28
N GLY A 182 21.91 10.52 -20.58
CA GLY A 182 20.65 9.78 -20.76
C GLY A 182 20.65 8.34 -20.22
N LEU A 183 21.63 7.96 -19.42
CA LEU A 183 21.75 6.62 -18.82
C LEU A 183 21.02 6.48 -17.48
N LEU A 184 20.53 7.58 -16.93
CA LEU A 184 19.83 7.66 -15.66
C LEU A 184 18.77 8.78 -15.72
N ASP A 185 17.64 8.57 -15.08
CA ASP A 185 16.63 9.61 -14.96
C ASP A 185 17.16 10.80 -14.12
N LYS A 186 16.76 12.03 -14.48
CA LYS A 186 17.18 13.24 -13.75
C LYS A 186 16.84 13.19 -12.26
N LYS A 187 15.68 12.60 -11.91
CA LYS A 187 15.22 12.39 -10.52
C LYS A 187 16.14 11.46 -9.70
N ASP A 188 16.94 10.64 -10.39
CA ASP A 188 17.90 9.72 -9.77
C ASP A 188 19.34 10.27 -9.86
N ALA A 189 19.51 11.52 -10.37
CA ALA A 189 20.80 12.16 -10.57
C ALA A 189 21.50 12.57 -9.28
N ASN A 190 20.75 12.69 -8.19
CA ASN A 190 21.31 12.90 -6.87
C ASN A 190 20.71 11.93 -5.84
N VAL A 191 21.46 11.66 -4.79
CA VAL A 191 21.08 10.68 -3.78
C VAL A 191 19.85 11.11 -2.99
N GLN A 192 19.67 12.41 -2.78
CA GLN A 192 18.58 12.98 -2.00
C GLN A 192 17.22 12.76 -2.71
N GLU A 193 17.15 13.10 -3.99
CA GLU A 193 15.94 12.89 -4.80
C GLU A 193 15.66 11.41 -5.00
N TYR A 194 16.69 10.61 -5.28
CA TYR A 194 16.58 9.16 -5.42
C TYR A 194 15.99 8.52 -4.16
N VAL A 195 16.56 8.82 -2.99
CA VAL A 195 16.09 8.27 -1.71
C VAL A 195 14.67 8.76 -1.39
N THR A 196 14.38 10.03 -1.62
CA THR A 196 13.04 10.59 -1.42
C THR A 196 12.01 9.86 -2.28
N GLY A 197 12.30 9.67 -3.57
CA GLY A 197 11.43 8.92 -4.47
C GLY A 197 11.23 7.46 -4.02
N LYS A 198 12.31 6.79 -3.61
CA LYS A 198 12.26 5.40 -3.14
C LYS A 198 11.56 5.25 -1.78
N ALA A 199 11.68 6.23 -0.88
CA ALA A 199 10.96 6.24 0.38
C ALA A 199 9.44 6.34 0.15
N LEU A 200 9.00 7.17 -0.80
CA LEU A 200 7.61 7.27 -1.20
C LEU A 200 7.13 5.98 -1.89
N ASP A 201 7.92 5.41 -2.80
CA ASP A 201 7.59 4.12 -3.43
C ASP A 201 7.38 3.02 -2.38
N GLY A 202 8.29 2.94 -1.38
CA GLY A 202 8.19 1.99 -0.28
C GLY A 202 6.96 2.23 0.61
N LEU A 203 6.63 3.49 0.90
CA LEU A 203 5.45 3.86 1.68
C LEU A 203 4.17 3.39 0.99
N TYR A 204 3.98 3.73 -0.28
CA TYR A 204 2.78 3.31 -1.02
C TYR A 204 2.73 1.80 -1.27
N PHE A 205 3.88 1.16 -1.45
CA PHE A 205 3.94 -0.30 -1.51
C PHE A 205 3.42 -0.93 -0.21
N MET A 206 3.84 -0.43 0.96
CA MET A 206 3.37 -0.97 2.24
C MET A 206 1.90 -0.64 2.51
N ILE A 207 1.40 0.52 2.08
CA ILE A 207 -0.04 0.83 2.11
C ILE A 207 -0.80 -0.21 1.26
N GLY A 208 -0.31 -0.55 0.08
CA GLY A 208 -0.92 -1.59 -0.76
C GLY A 208 -0.89 -2.99 -0.14
N GLU A 209 0.17 -3.34 0.59
CA GLU A 209 0.21 -4.60 1.33
C GLU A 209 -0.81 -4.62 2.50
N GLU A 210 -1.00 -3.50 3.20
CA GLU A 210 -2.05 -3.38 4.22
C GLU A 210 -3.46 -3.40 3.58
N GLU A 211 -3.66 -2.74 2.44
CA GLU A 211 -4.90 -2.81 1.67
C GLU A 211 -5.26 -4.25 1.33
N LYS A 212 -4.32 -5.02 0.79
CA LYS A 212 -4.53 -6.44 0.47
C LYS A 212 -4.90 -7.27 1.69
N LYS A 213 -4.27 -7.03 2.84
CA LYS A 213 -4.62 -7.71 4.10
C LYS A 213 -6.05 -7.42 4.52
N ILE A 214 -6.46 -6.13 4.49
CA ILE A 214 -7.81 -5.70 4.87
C ILE A 214 -8.85 -6.31 3.93
N ARG A 215 -8.59 -6.32 2.61
CA ARG A 215 -9.50 -6.93 1.62
C ARG A 215 -9.62 -8.44 1.78
N LYS A 216 -8.50 -9.12 2.12
CA LYS A 216 -8.48 -10.58 2.32
C LYS A 216 -9.17 -11.01 3.60
N ASP A 217 -8.98 -10.28 4.70
CA ASP A 217 -9.56 -10.57 6.01
C ASP A 217 -10.11 -9.29 6.67
N PRO A 218 -11.29 -8.82 6.23
CA PRO A 218 -11.93 -7.64 6.83
C PRO A 218 -12.34 -7.86 8.29
N VAL A 219 -12.51 -9.11 8.70
CA VAL A 219 -12.93 -9.49 10.05
C VAL A 219 -11.76 -9.41 11.04
N GLY A 220 -10.59 -9.89 10.65
CA GLY A 220 -9.38 -9.89 11.48
C GLY A 220 -8.82 -8.49 11.75
N THR A 221 -9.23 -7.49 10.97
CA THR A 221 -8.80 -6.09 11.16
C THR A 221 -9.52 -5.35 12.30
N GLY A 222 -10.45 -6.03 13.02
CA GLY A 222 -10.95 -5.58 14.32
C GLY A 222 -11.98 -4.46 14.32
N SER A 223 -12.62 -4.14 13.19
CA SER A 223 -13.71 -3.17 13.13
C SER A 223 -15.02 -3.81 12.65
N ASP A 224 -16.07 -3.74 13.48
CA ASP A 224 -17.39 -4.28 13.09
C ASP A 224 -17.98 -3.56 11.87
N ILE A 225 -17.61 -2.30 11.65
CA ILE A 225 -17.99 -1.53 10.46
C ILE A 225 -17.26 -2.10 9.22
N LEU A 226 -15.97 -2.42 9.33
CA LEU A 226 -15.23 -3.06 8.25
C LEU A 226 -15.76 -4.43 7.89
N LYS A 227 -16.18 -5.22 8.90
CA LYS A 227 -16.89 -6.49 8.68
C LYS A 227 -18.14 -6.31 7.84
N LYS A 228 -18.95 -5.30 8.15
CA LYS A 228 -20.19 -5.02 7.42
C LYS A 228 -19.93 -4.53 6.01
N VAL A 229 -18.96 -3.63 5.81
CA VAL A 229 -18.68 -3.01 4.51
C VAL A 229 -17.94 -3.97 3.57
N PHE A 230 -16.87 -4.62 4.02
CA PHE A 230 -16.06 -5.50 3.17
C PHE A 230 -16.53 -6.96 3.18
N GLY A 231 -17.22 -7.41 4.21
CA GLY A 231 -17.80 -8.76 4.27
C GLY A 231 -18.96 -8.97 3.29
N SER A 232 -19.63 -7.89 2.86
CA SER A 232 -20.72 -7.93 1.88
C SER A 232 -20.23 -7.86 0.42
N LEU A 233 -18.93 -7.67 0.17
CA LEU A 233 -18.32 -7.63 -1.16
C LEU A 233 -17.78 -9.00 -1.62
N LYS A 234 -17.88 -10.02 -0.77
CA LYS A 234 -17.63 -11.44 -1.10
C LYS A 234 -18.93 -12.14 -1.39
#